data_8ec972f398d763dbab8e5829fe477348
#
_entry.id   8ec972f398d763dbab8e5829fe477348
#
_cell.length_a   1.000
_cell.length_b   1.000
_cell.length_c   1.000
_cell.angle_alpha   90.00
_cell.angle_beta   90.00
_cell.angle_gamma   90.00
#
_symmetry.space_group_name_H-M   'P 1'
#
loop_
_entity.id
_entity.type
_entity.pdbx_description
1 polymer ?
#
loop_
_entity_poly.entity_id
_entity_poly.type
_entity_poly.pdbx_seq_one_letter_code
_entity_poly.pdbx_strand_id
1 'polypeptide(L)'
;MGRFERHLTLWVTLCIAAGTALGHFLPAAFAALARTEVARVNLPMAVLIWLMIIPMLLKVDFGAMRQVGQHWKGIGVTLLINWAVKPFSMALLGWLFLRHAFAGWLPPGQADSYIAGLILLAAAPCTAMVFVWSNLCRGDANFTLSQVALNDAIMVVAYAPVVALLLGLSAISVPWNTLILSVGLYIIVPVIAAAALRRMLLARHGQAGLEAVLRRLGPLSLAALLLTLLLLFGFQGRQIVQQPLVIALIAVPILIQVYFNAGLAYLVNRQLGVAHCVAGPSALIGASNFFELAVATAVGLFGVHSGAALATVVGVLIEVPVMLSVVRIVNASQGWYERRR
;
A
#
# COMPACT_ATOMS: atom_id res chain seq x y z
N MET A 1 -7.25 20.62 -6.53
CA MET A 1 -6.36 20.17 -5.46
C MET A 1 -6.46 21.13 -4.29
N GLY A 2 -6.84 20.64 -3.11
CA GLY A 2 -6.83 21.42 -1.89
C GLY A 2 -5.38 21.80 -1.50
N ARG A 3 -5.20 22.91 -0.77
CA ARG A 3 -3.87 23.32 -0.26
C ARG A 3 -3.16 22.19 0.50
N PHE A 4 -3.93 21.31 1.12
CA PHE A 4 -3.42 20.18 1.90
C PHE A 4 -2.85 19.07 1.00
N GLU A 5 -3.53 18.70 -0.07
CA GLU A 5 -3.05 17.68 -1.03
C GLU A 5 -1.74 18.09 -1.71
N ARG A 6 -1.56 19.40 -1.89
CA ARG A 6 -0.33 19.97 -2.46
C ARG A 6 0.90 19.77 -1.56
N HIS A 7 0.69 19.64 -0.25
CA HIS A 7 1.75 19.49 0.75
C HIS A 7 1.69 18.11 1.44
N LEU A 8 0.97 17.15 0.86
CA LEU A 8 0.78 15.83 1.47
C LEU A 8 2.11 15.15 1.82
N THR A 9 3.12 15.26 0.93
CA THR A 9 4.46 14.72 1.20
C THR A 9 5.09 15.33 2.45
N LEU A 10 4.93 16.65 2.66
CA LEU A 10 5.43 17.32 3.85
C LEU A 10 4.72 16.80 5.12
N TRP A 11 3.40 16.69 5.08
CA TRP A 11 2.62 16.16 6.20
C TRP A 11 2.98 14.71 6.54
N VAL A 12 3.14 13.87 5.51
CA VAL A 12 3.59 12.47 5.68
C VAL A 12 4.98 12.44 6.32
N THR A 13 5.94 13.23 5.83
CA THR A 13 7.29 13.31 6.39
C THR A 13 7.27 13.78 7.85
N LEU A 14 6.45 14.79 8.17
CA LEU A 14 6.30 15.28 9.54
C LEU A 14 5.70 14.21 10.46
N CYS A 15 4.68 13.46 10.00
CA CYS A 15 4.09 12.38 10.79
C CYS A 15 5.08 11.22 11.02
N ILE A 16 5.89 10.90 10.03
CA ILE A 16 6.98 9.92 10.14
C ILE A 16 7.98 10.37 11.21
N ALA A 17 8.49 11.59 11.10
CA ALA A 17 9.45 12.13 12.04
C ALA A 17 8.88 12.24 13.45
N ALA A 18 7.65 12.78 13.58
CA ALA A 18 6.96 12.91 14.86
C ALA A 18 6.65 11.55 15.48
N GLY A 19 6.13 10.60 14.69
CA GLY A 19 5.85 9.24 15.16
C GLY A 19 7.11 8.54 15.67
N THR A 20 8.20 8.60 14.88
CA THR A 20 9.49 8.01 15.28
C THR A 20 10.04 8.64 16.57
N ALA A 21 9.99 9.97 16.67
CA ALA A 21 10.44 10.69 17.87
C ALA A 21 9.57 10.33 19.08
N LEU A 22 8.24 10.39 18.96
CA LEU A 22 7.33 10.05 20.05
C LEU A 22 7.51 8.58 20.49
N GLY A 23 7.65 7.64 19.55
CA GLY A 23 7.90 6.23 19.85
C GLY A 23 9.23 5.98 20.56
N HIS A 24 10.24 6.78 20.25
CA HIS A 24 11.54 6.74 20.91
C HIS A 24 11.49 7.31 22.33
N PHE A 25 10.86 8.48 22.52
CA PHE A 25 10.82 9.16 23.82
C PHE A 25 9.71 8.68 24.73
N LEU A 26 8.58 8.17 24.20
CA LEU A 26 7.40 7.73 24.95
C LEU A 26 7.05 6.26 24.67
N PRO A 27 7.99 5.32 24.79
CA PRO A 27 7.76 3.92 24.43
C PRO A 27 6.66 3.26 25.26
N ALA A 28 6.47 3.66 26.52
CA ALA A 28 5.43 3.12 27.40
C ALA A 28 4.01 3.44 26.88
N ALA A 29 3.80 4.64 26.35
CA ALA A 29 2.50 5.03 25.78
C ALA A 29 2.17 4.19 24.54
N PHE A 30 3.13 4.01 23.62
CA PHE A 30 2.94 3.16 22.44
C PHE A 30 2.79 1.67 22.82
N ALA A 31 3.51 1.17 23.82
CA ALA A 31 3.32 -0.18 24.34
C ALA A 31 1.92 -0.38 24.95
N ALA A 32 1.35 0.63 25.62
CA ALA A 32 -0.02 0.57 26.11
C ALA A 32 -1.03 0.53 24.96
N LEU A 33 -0.84 1.36 23.92
CA LEU A 33 -1.66 1.33 22.70
C LEU A 33 -1.54 0.00 21.95
N ALA A 34 -0.34 -0.59 21.90
CA ALA A 34 -0.12 -1.88 21.28
C ALA A 34 -0.86 -3.02 21.99
N ARG A 35 -1.04 -2.92 23.30
CA ARG A 35 -1.77 -3.91 24.11
C ARG A 35 -3.30 -3.86 23.95
N THR A 36 -3.84 -2.83 23.30
CA THR A 36 -5.28 -2.73 23.01
C THR A 36 -5.65 -3.62 21.82
N GLU A 37 -5.43 -4.93 21.98
CA GLU A 37 -5.69 -5.94 20.97
C GLU A 37 -6.88 -6.81 21.36
N VAL A 38 -7.76 -7.07 20.38
CA VAL A 38 -8.82 -8.09 20.47
C VAL A 38 -8.62 -9.09 19.34
N ALA A 39 -8.47 -10.35 19.67
CA ALA A 39 -8.21 -11.43 18.71
C ALA A 39 -6.99 -11.15 17.80
N ARG A 40 -5.90 -10.60 18.36
CA ARG A 40 -4.67 -10.18 17.66
C ARG A 40 -4.86 -9.02 16.68
N VAL A 41 -5.96 -8.30 16.76
CA VAL A 41 -6.22 -7.09 15.98
C VAL A 41 -6.06 -5.88 16.88
N ASN A 42 -5.16 -4.98 16.53
CA ASN A 42 -4.99 -3.71 17.23
C ASN A 42 -6.18 -2.80 16.91
N LEU A 43 -7.04 -2.52 17.91
CA LEU A 43 -8.27 -1.77 17.73
C LEU A 43 -8.06 -0.34 17.22
N PRO A 44 -7.13 0.47 17.76
CA PRO A 44 -6.82 1.79 17.22
C PRO A 44 -6.48 1.75 15.74
N MET A 45 -5.64 0.80 15.32
CA MET A 45 -5.25 0.62 13.92
C MET A 45 -6.45 0.24 13.05
N ALA A 46 -7.28 -0.71 13.51
CA ALA A 46 -8.46 -1.15 12.75
C ALA A 46 -9.42 0.02 12.50
N VAL A 47 -9.72 0.82 13.52
CA VAL A 47 -10.61 1.98 13.40
C VAL A 47 -10.05 3.00 12.42
N LEU A 48 -8.76 3.32 12.50
CA LEU A 48 -8.12 4.28 11.59
C LEU A 48 -8.12 3.77 10.14
N ILE A 49 -7.81 2.49 9.93
CA ILE A 49 -7.85 1.86 8.60
C ILE A 49 -9.27 1.90 8.03
N TRP A 50 -10.29 1.60 8.83
CA TRP A 50 -11.69 1.69 8.38
C TRP A 50 -12.11 3.13 8.04
N LEU A 51 -11.74 4.11 8.87
CA LEU A 51 -11.99 5.52 8.59
C LEU A 51 -11.31 6.02 7.31
N MET A 52 -10.21 5.39 6.93
CA MET A 52 -9.49 5.70 5.70
C MET A 52 -10.08 4.97 4.49
N ILE A 53 -10.30 3.65 4.60
CA ILE A 53 -10.71 2.81 3.47
C ILE A 53 -12.18 3.00 3.10
N ILE A 54 -13.11 3.11 4.06
CA ILE A 54 -14.54 3.21 3.78
C ILE A 54 -14.86 4.42 2.88
N PRO A 55 -14.39 5.66 3.16
CA PRO A 55 -14.63 6.79 2.27
C PRO A 55 -14.05 6.60 0.87
N MET A 56 -12.97 5.87 0.76
CA MET A 56 -12.32 5.57 -0.50
C MET A 56 -13.15 4.58 -1.33
N LEU A 57 -13.61 3.52 -0.71
CA LEU A 57 -14.48 2.52 -1.35
C LEU A 57 -15.85 3.12 -1.75
N LEU A 58 -16.35 4.11 -1.02
CA LEU A 58 -17.58 4.83 -1.39
C LEU A 58 -17.44 5.58 -2.72
N LYS A 59 -16.23 6.00 -3.10
CA LYS A 59 -15.96 6.65 -4.40
C LYS A 59 -15.99 5.67 -5.57
N VAL A 60 -15.74 4.38 -5.30
CA VAL A 60 -15.66 3.34 -6.33
C VAL A 60 -17.06 3.13 -6.91
N ASP A 61 -17.21 3.47 -8.19
CA ASP A 61 -18.40 3.14 -8.95
C ASP A 61 -18.20 1.83 -9.71
N PHE A 62 -18.74 0.75 -9.16
CA PHE A 62 -18.70 -0.57 -9.82
C PHE A 62 -19.48 -0.56 -11.15
N GLY A 63 -20.38 0.41 -11.39
CA GLY A 63 -21.03 0.62 -12.67
C GLY A 63 -20.10 1.18 -13.75
N ALA A 64 -19.11 1.99 -13.36
CA ALA A 64 -18.05 2.49 -14.25
C ALA A 64 -17.10 1.39 -14.75
N MET A 65 -17.11 0.20 -14.14
CA MET A 65 -16.38 -0.98 -14.65
C MET A 65 -16.81 -1.36 -16.09
N ARG A 66 -17.96 -0.90 -16.58
CA ARG A 66 -18.32 -1.04 -18.01
C ARG A 66 -17.38 -0.30 -18.96
N GLN A 67 -16.64 0.71 -18.49
CA GLN A 67 -15.66 1.46 -19.29
C GLN A 67 -14.26 0.80 -19.29
N VAL A 68 -14.05 -0.28 -18.54
CA VAL A 68 -12.82 -1.09 -18.51
C VAL A 68 -12.40 -1.52 -19.93
N GLY A 69 -13.36 -1.75 -20.83
CA GLY A 69 -13.08 -2.11 -22.22
C GLY A 69 -12.28 -1.08 -23.02
N GLN A 70 -12.28 0.20 -22.66
CA GLN A 70 -11.54 1.25 -23.37
C GLN A 70 -10.01 1.20 -23.12
N HIS A 71 -9.61 0.73 -21.91
CA HIS A 71 -8.19 0.68 -21.50
C HIS A 71 -7.72 -0.73 -21.15
N TRP A 72 -8.32 -1.78 -21.72
CA TRP A 72 -8.09 -3.18 -21.36
C TRP A 72 -6.60 -3.59 -21.36
N LYS A 73 -5.78 -3.06 -22.32
CA LYS A 73 -4.33 -3.33 -22.37
C LYS A 73 -3.61 -2.79 -21.13
N GLY A 74 -3.82 -1.51 -20.79
CA GLY A 74 -3.23 -0.89 -19.63
C GLY A 74 -3.69 -1.55 -18.32
N ILE A 75 -4.97 -1.91 -18.25
CA ILE A 75 -5.55 -2.65 -17.12
C ILE A 75 -4.89 -4.02 -16.98
N GLY A 76 -4.78 -4.78 -18.06
CA GLY A 76 -4.13 -6.09 -18.05
C GLY A 76 -2.67 -6.02 -17.61
N VAL A 77 -1.90 -5.05 -18.11
CA VAL A 77 -0.51 -4.83 -17.69
C VAL A 77 -0.44 -4.54 -16.19
N THR A 78 -1.26 -3.62 -15.69
CA THR A 78 -1.23 -3.25 -14.26
C THR A 78 -1.59 -4.43 -13.37
N LEU A 79 -2.62 -5.21 -13.74
CA LEU A 79 -3.01 -6.40 -12.99
C LEU A 79 -1.91 -7.47 -13.02
N LEU A 80 -1.30 -7.72 -14.17
CA LEU A 80 -0.16 -8.65 -14.29
C LEU A 80 0.99 -8.23 -13.36
N ILE A 81 1.35 -6.94 -13.38
CA ILE A 81 2.41 -6.44 -12.51
C ILE A 81 2.02 -6.60 -11.04
N ASN A 82 0.83 -6.19 -10.64
CA ASN A 82 0.41 -6.20 -9.24
C ASN A 82 0.26 -7.61 -8.65
N TRP A 83 -0.22 -8.58 -9.44
CA TRP A 83 -0.61 -9.89 -8.91
C TRP A 83 0.32 -11.03 -9.31
N ALA A 84 1.06 -10.90 -10.43
CA ALA A 84 1.99 -11.93 -10.87
C ALA A 84 3.46 -11.54 -10.75
N VAL A 85 3.81 -10.26 -10.94
CA VAL A 85 5.23 -9.85 -10.92
C VAL A 85 5.64 -9.33 -9.55
N LYS A 86 4.90 -8.38 -9.00
CA LYS A 86 5.29 -7.65 -7.79
C LYS A 86 5.47 -8.54 -6.56
N PRO A 87 4.52 -9.41 -6.17
CA PRO A 87 4.69 -10.25 -4.98
C PRO A 87 5.85 -11.23 -5.12
N PHE A 88 5.99 -11.85 -6.28
CA PHE A 88 7.03 -12.85 -6.51
C PHE A 88 8.42 -12.23 -6.63
N SER A 89 8.54 -11.07 -7.31
CA SER A 89 9.81 -10.35 -7.38
C SER A 89 10.27 -9.88 -6.00
N MET A 90 9.37 -9.45 -5.11
CA MET A 90 9.74 -9.06 -3.76
C MET A 90 10.17 -10.26 -2.92
N ALA A 91 9.47 -11.38 -3.00
CA ALA A 91 9.88 -12.61 -2.32
C ALA A 91 11.29 -13.05 -2.75
N LEU A 92 11.57 -13.00 -4.07
CA LEU A 92 12.89 -13.31 -4.62
C LEU A 92 13.95 -12.31 -4.13
N LEU A 93 13.67 -11.01 -4.21
CA LEU A 93 14.61 -9.97 -3.75
C LEU A 93 14.84 -10.06 -2.23
N GLY A 94 13.79 -10.29 -1.44
CA GLY A 94 13.91 -10.51 -0.01
C GLY A 94 14.80 -11.72 0.30
N TRP A 95 14.56 -12.84 -0.37
CA TRP A 95 15.38 -14.04 -0.23
C TRP A 95 16.84 -13.80 -0.64
N LEU A 96 17.08 -13.19 -1.80
CA LEU A 96 18.41 -12.93 -2.33
C LEU A 96 19.22 -11.98 -1.43
N PHE A 97 18.60 -10.86 -1.05
CA PHE A 97 19.32 -9.82 -0.30
C PHE A 97 19.39 -10.15 1.19
N LEU A 98 18.28 -10.47 1.85
CA LEU A 98 18.25 -10.58 3.31
C LEU A 98 18.75 -11.93 3.80
N ARG A 99 18.56 -13.02 3.05
CA ARG A 99 19.01 -14.36 3.46
C ARG A 99 20.42 -14.69 2.97
N HIS A 100 20.91 -14.04 1.88
CA HIS A 100 22.23 -14.32 1.31
C HIS A 100 23.16 -13.11 1.34
N ALA A 101 22.88 -12.04 0.60
CA ALA A 101 23.81 -10.93 0.44
C ALA A 101 24.09 -10.18 1.76
N PHE A 102 23.09 -10.01 2.59
CA PHE A 102 23.17 -9.25 3.85
C PHE A 102 23.14 -10.12 5.11
N ALA A 103 23.17 -11.44 4.97
CA ALA A 103 23.03 -12.38 6.10
C ALA A 103 23.99 -12.10 7.26
N GLY A 104 25.24 -11.70 6.95
CA GLY A 104 26.25 -11.39 7.96
C GLY A 104 26.07 -10.03 8.68
N TRP A 105 25.17 -9.17 8.19
CA TRP A 105 24.96 -7.83 8.73
C TRP A 105 23.60 -7.67 9.44
N LEU A 106 22.74 -8.66 9.26
CA LEU A 106 21.43 -8.69 9.93
C LEU A 106 21.54 -9.39 11.30
N PRO A 107 20.67 -9.01 12.26
CA PRO A 107 20.57 -9.74 13.51
C PRO A 107 20.24 -11.22 13.27
N PRO A 108 20.92 -12.16 13.97
CA PRO A 108 20.70 -13.60 13.78
C PRO A 108 19.23 -13.99 13.92
N GLY A 109 18.73 -14.80 12.99
CA GLY A 109 17.36 -15.33 13.00
C GLY A 109 16.26 -14.33 12.63
N GLN A 110 16.57 -13.09 12.26
CA GLN A 110 15.58 -12.07 11.92
C GLN A 110 15.27 -11.97 10.42
N ALA A 111 16.10 -12.53 9.56
CA ALA A 111 15.94 -12.43 8.10
C ALA A 111 14.56 -12.89 7.62
N ASP A 112 14.05 -14.01 8.13
CA ASP A 112 12.75 -14.55 7.75
C ASP A 112 11.59 -13.63 8.15
N SER A 113 11.70 -12.98 9.31
CA SER A 113 10.73 -12.00 9.76
C SER A 113 10.70 -10.77 8.84
N TYR A 114 11.84 -10.27 8.41
CA TYR A 114 11.92 -9.16 7.45
C TYR A 114 11.38 -9.56 6.07
N ILE A 115 11.72 -10.77 5.58
CA ILE A 115 11.19 -11.30 4.32
C ILE A 115 9.67 -11.41 4.37
N ALA A 116 9.11 -11.89 5.49
CA ALA A 116 7.67 -11.95 5.67
C ALA A 116 7.02 -10.56 5.53
N GLY A 117 7.58 -9.53 6.15
CA GLY A 117 7.10 -8.17 6.01
C GLY A 117 7.16 -7.64 4.57
N LEU A 118 8.24 -7.93 3.84
CA LEU A 118 8.37 -7.56 2.43
C LEU A 118 7.33 -8.25 1.55
N ILE A 119 7.03 -9.53 1.80
CA ILE A 119 5.99 -10.28 1.09
C ILE A 119 4.62 -9.68 1.36
N LEU A 120 4.29 -9.40 2.63
CA LEU A 120 3.04 -8.76 3.01
C LEU A 120 2.86 -7.40 2.32
N LEU A 121 3.93 -6.60 2.26
CA LEU A 121 3.93 -5.29 1.62
C LEU A 121 3.64 -5.41 0.12
N ALA A 122 4.34 -6.28 -0.57
CA ALA A 122 4.24 -6.40 -2.03
C ALA A 122 2.97 -7.11 -2.51
N ALA A 123 2.37 -7.96 -1.69
CA ALA A 123 1.14 -8.66 -2.02
C ALA A 123 -0.11 -7.76 -2.03
N ALA A 124 -0.03 -6.57 -1.43
CA ALA A 124 -1.13 -5.61 -1.36
C ALA A 124 -0.92 -4.44 -2.33
N PRO A 125 -1.66 -4.35 -3.45
CA PRO A 125 -1.64 -3.18 -4.32
C PRO A 125 -2.19 -1.94 -3.62
N CYS A 126 -1.56 -0.78 -3.83
CA CYS A 126 -2.01 0.48 -3.25
C CYS A 126 -3.35 0.92 -3.85
N THR A 127 -4.20 1.47 -2.99
CA THR A 127 -5.50 2.03 -3.38
C THR A 127 -5.67 3.49 -2.92
N ALA A 128 -5.00 3.90 -1.85
CA ALA A 128 -5.15 5.23 -1.26
C ALA A 128 -4.38 6.32 -2.00
N MET A 129 -3.08 6.13 -2.19
CA MET A 129 -2.17 7.12 -2.76
C MET A 129 -2.20 7.15 -4.30
N VAL A 130 -2.81 6.16 -4.93
CA VAL A 130 -2.85 5.98 -6.39
C VAL A 130 -3.42 7.20 -7.11
N PHE A 131 -4.48 7.80 -6.57
CA PHE A 131 -5.07 9.01 -7.15
C PHE A 131 -4.14 10.21 -7.12
N VAL A 132 -3.33 10.34 -6.04
CA VAL A 132 -2.31 11.39 -5.94
C VAL A 132 -1.24 11.18 -7.01
N TRP A 133 -0.71 9.96 -7.11
CA TRP A 133 0.30 9.61 -8.10
C TRP A 133 -0.20 9.81 -9.54
N SER A 134 -1.42 9.36 -9.83
CA SER A 134 -2.06 9.52 -11.13
C SER A 134 -2.22 11.00 -11.50
N ASN A 135 -2.71 11.82 -10.59
CA ASN A 135 -2.85 13.25 -10.83
C ASN A 135 -1.50 13.93 -11.10
N LEU A 136 -0.44 13.55 -10.38
CA LEU A 136 0.90 14.11 -10.55
C LEU A 136 1.51 13.76 -11.92
N CYS A 137 1.14 12.63 -12.51
CA CYS A 137 1.59 12.25 -13.86
C CYS A 137 0.54 12.57 -14.95
N ARG A 138 -0.47 13.41 -14.66
CA ARG A 138 -1.55 13.78 -15.59
C ARG A 138 -2.27 12.56 -16.15
N GLY A 139 -2.49 11.57 -15.30
CA GLY A 139 -3.10 10.30 -15.65
C GLY A 139 -4.60 10.40 -15.90
N ASP A 140 -5.11 9.42 -16.64
CA ASP A 140 -6.53 9.25 -16.88
C ASP A 140 -7.24 8.83 -15.58
N ALA A 141 -8.22 9.64 -15.16
CA ALA A 141 -8.94 9.42 -13.92
C ALA A 141 -9.85 8.19 -13.98
N ASN A 142 -10.45 7.89 -15.14
CA ASN A 142 -11.33 6.74 -15.32
C ASN A 142 -10.53 5.43 -15.28
N PHE A 143 -9.35 5.42 -15.92
CA PHE A 143 -8.41 4.31 -15.83
C PHE A 143 -8.00 4.06 -14.37
N THR A 144 -7.61 5.11 -13.66
CA THR A 144 -7.17 5.02 -12.27
C THR A 144 -8.28 4.49 -11.36
N LEU A 145 -9.50 5.00 -11.51
CA LEU A 145 -10.66 4.54 -10.75
C LEU A 145 -10.98 3.07 -11.04
N SER A 146 -10.94 2.67 -12.31
CA SER A 146 -11.17 1.29 -12.72
C SER A 146 -10.11 0.34 -12.15
N GLN A 147 -8.84 0.76 -12.13
CA GLN A 147 -7.75 -0.02 -11.56
C GLN A 147 -7.89 -0.21 -10.05
N VAL A 148 -8.25 0.86 -9.31
CA VAL A 148 -8.49 0.77 -7.87
C VAL A 148 -9.61 -0.22 -7.59
N ALA A 149 -10.75 -0.09 -8.30
CA ALA A 149 -11.89 -0.97 -8.11
C ALA A 149 -11.55 -2.45 -8.38
N LEU A 150 -10.80 -2.72 -9.45
CA LEU A 150 -10.38 -4.08 -9.82
C LEU A 150 -9.37 -4.64 -8.81
N ASN A 151 -8.38 -3.86 -8.41
CA ASN A 151 -7.39 -4.30 -7.43
C ASN A 151 -8.04 -4.58 -6.07
N ASP A 152 -8.99 -3.75 -5.61
CA ASP A 152 -9.73 -3.97 -4.37
C ASP A 152 -10.57 -5.25 -4.45
N ALA A 153 -11.28 -5.48 -5.57
CA ALA A 153 -12.08 -6.68 -5.76
C ALA A 153 -11.22 -7.96 -5.77
N ILE A 154 -10.07 -7.94 -6.45
CA ILE A 154 -9.15 -9.07 -6.50
C ILE A 154 -8.49 -9.27 -5.13
N MET A 155 -8.12 -8.19 -4.43
CA MET A 155 -7.45 -8.24 -3.14
C MET A 155 -8.28 -9.00 -2.08
N VAL A 156 -9.61 -8.84 -2.09
CA VAL A 156 -10.51 -9.58 -1.19
C VAL A 156 -10.30 -11.09 -1.27
N VAL A 157 -10.02 -11.60 -2.47
CA VAL A 157 -9.90 -13.05 -2.73
C VAL A 157 -8.45 -13.50 -2.80
N ALA A 158 -7.57 -12.71 -3.42
CA ALA A 158 -6.23 -13.13 -3.79
C ALA A 158 -5.16 -12.81 -2.73
N TYR A 159 -5.36 -11.80 -1.87
CA TYR A 159 -4.31 -11.38 -0.93
C TYR A 159 -3.87 -12.52 0.01
N ALA A 160 -4.82 -13.16 0.69
CA ALA A 160 -4.49 -14.23 1.62
C ALA A 160 -3.83 -15.44 0.95
N PRO A 161 -4.35 -15.99 -0.17
CA PRO A 161 -3.69 -17.07 -0.89
C PRO A 161 -2.30 -16.73 -1.39
N VAL A 162 -2.09 -15.53 -1.95
CA VAL A 162 -0.77 -15.08 -2.44
C VAL A 162 0.23 -14.97 -1.29
N VAL A 163 -0.16 -14.32 -0.19
CA VAL A 163 0.68 -14.20 1.01
C VAL A 163 1.05 -15.57 1.55
N ALA A 164 0.06 -16.45 1.71
CA ALA A 164 0.29 -17.78 2.26
C ALA A 164 1.19 -18.64 1.36
N LEU A 165 0.99 -18.58 0.04
CA LEU A 165 1.85 -19.25 -0.93
C LEU A 165 3.31 -18.76 -0.81
N LEU A 166 3.53 -17.45 -0.81
CA LEU A 166 4.88 -16.89 -0.80
C LEU A 166 5.60 -17.08 0.54
N LEU A 167 4.87 -16.97 1.66
CA LEU A 167 5.43 -17.30 2.98
C LEU A 167 5.77 -18.79 3.08
N GLY A 168 4.90 -19.66 2.56
CA GLY A 168 5.15 -21.11 2.48
C GLY A 168 6.36 -21.46 1.62
N LEU A 169 6.51 -20.85 0.45
CA LEU A 169 7.68 -20.99 -0.42
C LEU A 169 8.98 -20.50 0.25
N SER A 170 8.86 -19.52 1.13
CA SER A 170 9.98 -18.97 1.92
C SER A 170 10.25 -19.78 3.20
N ALA A 171 9.57 -20.91 3.41
CA ALA A 171 9.63 -21.76 4.60
C ALA A 171 9.24 -21.03 5.91
N ILE A 172 8.40 -20.02 5.81
CA ILE A 172 7.87 -19.23 6.95
C ILE A 172 6.51 -19.79 7.34
N SER A 173 6.34 -20.17 8.61
CA SER A 173 5.08 -20.69 9.11
C SER A 173 3.99 -19.61 9.11
N VAL A 174 2.83 -19.96 8.57
CA VAL A 174 1.67 -19.04 8.46
C VAL A 174 0.60 -19.44 9.45
N PRO A 175 0.22 -18.58 10.39
CA PRO A 175 -0.98 -18.81 11.21
C PRO A 175 -2.22 -18.45 10.38
N TRP A 176 -2.75 -19.44 9.66
CA TRP A 176 -3.88 -19.28 8.73
C TRP A 176 -5.10 -18.59 9.35
N ASN A 177 -5.46 -18.96 10.58
CA ASN A 177 -6.60 -18.38 11.28
C ASN A 177 -6.43 -16.86 11.45
N THR A 178 -5.21 -16.41 11.81
CA THR A 178 -4.91 -14.99 11.97
C THR A 178 -4.90 -14.26 10.62
N LEU A 179 -4.36 -14.88 9.58
CA LEU A 179 -4.35 -14.30 8.23
C LEU A 179 -5.78 -14.10 7.70
N ILE A 180 -6.64 -15.12 7.80
CA ILE A 180 -8.04 -15.04 7.36
C ILE A 180 -8.79 -13.99 8.18
N LEU A 181 -8.57 -13.95 9.51
CA LEU A 181 -9.18 -12.95 10.37
C LEU A 181 -8.74 -11.52 10.00
N SER A 182 -7.45 -11.31 9.73
CA SER A 182 -6.91 -10.02 9.30
C SER A 182 -7.55 -9.58 7.98
N VAL A 183 -7.61 -10.46 6.98
CA VAL A 183 -8.29 -10.16 5.71
C VAL A 183 -9.77 -9.87 5.92
N GLY A 184 -10.45 -10.64 6.76
CA GLY A 184 -11.84 -10.42 7.13
C GLY A 184 -12.07 -9.03 7.70
N LEU A 185 -11.29 -8.65 8.70
CA LEU A 185 -11.46 -7.40 9.43
C LEU A 185 -10.95 -6.17 8.68
N TYR A 186 -9.81 -6.27 8.00
CA TYR A 186 -9.20 -5.11 7.34
C TYR A 186 -9.64 -4.90 5.89
N ILE A 187 -10.19 -5.92 5.22
CA ILE A 187 -10.63 -5.83 3.83
C ILE A 187 -12.14 -6.11 3.71
N ILE A 188 -12.61 -7.31 4.10
CA ILE A 188 -13.98 -7.75 3.82
C ILE A 188 -15.01 -6.87 4.55
N VAL A 189 -14.81 -6.62 5.83
CA VAL A 189 -15.74 -5.80 6.64
C VAL A 189 -15.86 -4.38 6.11
N PRO A 190 -14.76 -3.63 5.84
CA PRO A 190 -14.85 -2.31 5.21
C PRO A 190 -15.51 -2.31 3.83
N VAL A 191 -15.24 -3.32 2.99
CA VAL A 191 -15.85 -3.43 1.66
C VAL A 191 -17.37 -3.61 1.78
N ILE A 192 -17.83 -4.51 2.64
CA ILE A 192 -19.27 -4.73 2.88
C ILE A 192 -19.91 -3.46 3.47
N ALA A 193 -19.28 -2.85 4.46
CA ALA A 193 -19.77 -1.62 5.09
C ALA A 193 -19.87 -0.46 4.08
N ALA A 194 -18.85 -0.28 3.24
CA ALA A 194 -18.86 0.75 2.20
C ALA A 194 -19.93 0.47 1.14
N ALA A 195 -20.06 -0.78 0.69
CA ALA A 195 -21.08 -1.16 -0.29
C ALA A 195 -22.50 -0.94 0.26
N ALA A 196 -22.76 -1.35 1.50
CA ALA A 196 -24.06 -1.13 2.16
C ALA A 196 -24.35 0.36 2.34
N LEU A 197 -23.38 1.13 2.82
CA LEU A 197 -23.52 2.58 3.02
C LEU A 197 -23.74 3.30 1.69
N ARG A 198 -22.99 2.97 0.64
CA ARG A 198 -23.18 3.52 -0.70
C ARG A 198 -24.59 3.24 -1.22
N ARG A 199 -25.04 1.98 -1.10
CA ARG A 199 -26.39 1.58 -1.54
C ARG A 199 -27.47 2.35 -0.79
N MET A 200 -27.34 2.51 0.51
CA MET A 200 -28.25 3.26 1.35
C MET A 200 -28.28 4.77 0.98
N LEU A 201 -27.12 5.38 0.78
CA LEU A 201 -27.01 6.78 0.41
C LEU A 201 -27.62 7.06 -0.95
N LEU A 202 -27.33 6.22 -1.95
CA LEU A 202 -27.90 6.35 -3.29
C LEU A 202 -29.41 6.17 -3.29
N ALA A 203 -29.94 5.20 -2.51
CA ALA A 203 -31.38 4.95 -2.43
C ALA A 203 -32.15 6.07 -1.73
N ARG A 204 -31.56 6.70 -0.69
CA ARG A 204 -32.25 7.73 0.12
C ARG A 204 -32.01 9.15 -0.34
N HIS A 205 -30.82 9.46 -0.83
CA HIS A 205 -30.35 10.84 -1.07
C HIS A 205 -29.78 11.04 -2.49
N GLY A 206 -29.77 10.00 -3.31
CA GLY A 206 -29.21 10.06 -4.66
C GLY A 206 -27.71 10.39 -4.69
N GLN A 207 -27.21 10.77 -5.86
CA GLN A 207 -25.79 11.13 -6.08
C GLN A 207 -25.37 12.36 -5.24
N ALA A 208 -26.23 13.36 -5.12
CA ALA A 208 -25.93 14.57 -4.34
C ALA A 208 -25.67 14.26 -2.86
N GLY A 209 -26.44 13.31 -2.28
CA GLY A 209 -26.23 12.85 -0.91
C GLY A 209 -24.92 12.11 -0.74
N LEU A 210 -24.55 11.22 -1.69
CA LEU A 210 -23.27 10.53 -1.68
C LEU A 210 -22.08 11.52 -1.74
N GLU A 211 -22.15 12.51 -2.65
CA GLU A 211 -21.11 13.53 -2.77
C GLU A 211 -20.99 14.41 -1.53
N ALA A 212 -22.12 14.75 -0.87
CA ALA A 212 -22.11 15.51 0.37
C ALA A 212 -21.42 14.75 1.50
N VAL A 213 -21.67 13.44 1.61
CA VAL A 213 -21.00 12.56 2.58
C VAL A 213 -19.51 12.45 2.26
N LEU A 214 -19.14 12.23 1.00
CA LEU A 214 -17.73 12.13 0.58
C LEU A 214 -16.94 13.41 0.87
N ARG A 215 -17.55 14.59 0.69
CA ARG A 215 -16.92 15.87 1.05
C ARG A 215 -16.63 15.99 2.54
N ARG A 216 -17.50 15.45 3.39
CA ARG A 216 -17.29 15.45 4.86
C ARG A 216 -16.29 14.40 5.32
N LEU A 217 -16.32 13.23 4.70
CA LEU A 217 -15.43 12.11 5.06
C LEU A 217 -14.01 12.27 4.49
N GLY A 218 -13.82 13.04 3.43
CA GLY A 218 -12.50 13.25 2.82
C GLY A 218 -11.43 13.76 3.80
N PRO A 219 -11.67 14.86 4.53
CA PRO A 219 -10.73 15.34 5.56
C PRO A 219 -10.50 14.33 6.69
N LEU A 220 -11.54 13.59 7.08
CA LEU A 220 -11.45 12.55 8.12
C LEU A 220 -10.57 11.38 7.66
N SER A 221 -10.76 10.91 6.43
CA SER A 221 -9.92 9.86 5.83
C SER A 221 -8.44 10.25 5.80
N LEU A 222 -8.19 11.51 5.46
CA LEU A 222 -6.83 12.04 5.40
C LEU A 222 -6.21 12.18 6.80
N ALA A 223 -6.99 12.66 7.78
CA ALA A 223 -6.55 12.71 9.17
C ALA A 223 -6.26 11.29 9.71
N ALA A 224 -7.12 10.32 9.37
CA ALA A 224 -6.91 8.92 9.73
C ALA A 224 -5.62 8.35 9.11
N LEU A 225 -5.32 8.67 7.84
CA LEU A 225 -4.06 8.30 7.19
C LEU A 225 -2.85 8.84 7.97
N LEU A 226 -2.84 10.14 8.27
CA LEU A 226 -1.72 10.77 8.99
C LEU A 226 -1.55 10.22 10.40
N LEU A 227 -2.66 9.98 11.10
CA LEU A 227 -2.63 9.39 12.44
C LEU A 227 -2.17 7.92 12.39
N THR A 228 -2.58 7.17 11.38
CA THR A 228 -2.08 5.81 11.13
C THR A 228 -0.56 5.83 10.96
N LEU A 229 -0.03 6.71 10.12
CA LEU A 229 1.42 6.86 9.94
C LEU A 229 2.13 7.20 11.26
N LEU A 230 1.59 8.15 12.01
CA LEU A 230 2.16 8.53 13.31
C LEU A 230 2.20 7.34 14.28
N LEU A 231 1.13 6.54 14.36
CA LEU A 231 1.09 5.34 15.20
C LEU A 231 2.05 4.26 14.72
N LEU A 232 2.10 3.98 13.41
CA LEU A 232 2.99 2.98 12.83
C LEU A 232 4.46 3.28 13.13
N PHE A 233 4.87 4.52 12.88
CA PHE A 233 6.22 4.96 13.16
C PHE A 233 6.48 5.08 14.66
N GLY A 234 5.46 5.37 15.46
CA GLY A 234 5.53 5.37 16.91
C GLY A 234 5.77 3.98 17.50
N PHE A 235 5.09 2.96 17.00
CA PHE A 235 5.32 1.58 17.42
C PHE A 235 6.74 1.09 17.10
N GLN A 236 7.33 1.54 16.00
CA GLN A 236 8.66 1.15 15.55
C GLN A 236 9.77 2.16 15.90
N GLY A 237 9.43 3.28 16.55
CA GLY A 237 10.34 4.42 16.74
C GLY A 237 11.67 4.05 17.39
N ARG A 238 11.65 3.18 18.42
CA ARG A 238 12.89 2.66 19.05
C ARG A 238 13.74 1.86 18.07
N GLN A 239 13.14 0.94 17.34
CA GLN A 239 13.87 0.07 16.40
C GLN A 239 14.47 0.90 15.24
N ILE A 240 13.72 1.88 14.75
CA ILE A 240 14.16 2.79 13.69
C ILE A 240 15.42 3.55 14.10
N VAL A 241 15.45 4.10 15.31
CA VAL A 241 16.60 4.87 15.81
C VAL A 241 17.77 3.96 16.16
N GLN A 242 17.52 2.77 16.72
CA GLN A 242 18.58 1.87 17.21
C GLN A 242 19.18 0.97 16.11
N GLN A 243 18.47 0.76 15.00
CA GLN A 243 18.91 -0.17 13.94
C GLN A 243 18.92 0.48 12.54
N PRO A 244 19.59 1.63 12.34
CA PRO A 244 19.59 2.33 11.05
C PRO A 244 20.19 1.49 9.92
N LEU A 245 21.18 0.64 10.21
CA LEU A 245 21.75 -0.27 9.22
C LEU A 245 20.72 -1.28 8.72
N VAL A 246 19.95 -1.90 9.62
CA VAL A 246 18.90 -2.86 9.24
C VAL A 246 17.86 -2.19 8.33
N ILE A 247 17.47 -0.95 8.64
CA ILE A 247 16.54 -0.17 7.81
C ILE A 247 17.12 0.04 6.41
N ALA A 248 18.39 0.46 6.32
CA ALA A 248 19.06 0.66 5.04
C ALA A 248 19.14 -0.65 4.22
N LEU A 249 19.43 -1.78 4.88
CA LEU A 249 19.49 -3.08 4.21
C LEU A 249 18.11 -3.55 3.70
N ILE A 250 17.04 -3.35 4.48
CA ILE A 250 15.67 -3.66 4.08
C ILE A 250 15.21 -2.73 2.95
N ALA A 251 15.66 -1.48 2.94
CA ALA A 251 15.31 -0.52 1.90
C ALA A 251 15.81 -0.92 0.50
N VAL A 252 16.94 -1.63 0.40
CA VAL A 252 17.54 -2.03 -0.89
C VAL A 252 16.58 -2.87 -1.75
N PRO A 253 16.04 -4.01 -1.30
CA PRO A 253 15.10 -4.79 -2.09
C PRO A 253 13.83 -4.01 -2.45
N ILE A 254 13.34 -3.14 -1.55
CA ILE A 254 12.18 -2.29 -1.81
C ILE A 254 12.46 -1.30 -2.96
N LEU A 255 13.61 -0.61 -2.91
CA LEU A 255 14.04 0.32 -3.95
C LEU A 255 14.12 -0.36 -5.31
N ILE A 256 14.81 -1.50 -5.37
CA ILE A 256 14.96 -2.26 -6.62
C ILE A 256 13.59 -2.67 -7.15
N GLN A 257 12.71 -3.17 -6.30
CA GLN A 257 11.38 -3.63 -6.68
C GLN A 257 10.51 -2.49 -7.22
N VAL A 258 10.48 -1.32 -6.58
CA VAL A 258 9.66 -0.18 -7.02
C VAL A 258 10.08 0.28 -8.42
N TYR A 259 11.38 0.49 -8.65
CA TYR A 259 11.88 0.91 -9.97
C TYR A 259 11.70 -0.18 -11.02
N PHE A 260 11.92 -1.44 -10.67
CA PHE A 260 11.72 -2.57 -11.57
C PHE A 260 10.27 -2.68 -12.03
N ASN A 261 9.31 -2.68 -11.11
CA ASN A 261 7.89 -2.81 -11.44
C ASN A 261 7.37 -1.58 -12.20
N ALA A 262 7.76 -0.37 -11.79
CA ALA A 262 7.41 0.86 -12.50
C ALA A 262 7.95 0.85 -13.93
N GLY A 263 9.22 0.53 -14.09
CA GLY A 263 9.89 0.45 -15.39
C GLY A 263 9.27 -0.62 -16.30
N LEU A 264 9.04 -1.81 -15.76
CA LEU A 264 8.44 -2.91 -16.50
C LEU A 264 7.02 -2.57 -16.97
N ALA A 265 6.16 -2.06 -16.07
CA ALA A 265 4.81 -1.63 -16.41
C ALA A 265 4.81 -0.54 -17.50
N TYR A 266 5.69 0.47 -17.36
CA TYR A 266 5.80 1.58 -18.30
C TYR A 266 6.27 1.13 -19.69
N LEU A 267 7.28 0.26 -19.74
CA LEU A 267 7.84 -0.27 -20.99
C LEU A 267 6.87 -1.21 -21.70
N VAL A 268 6.21 -2.12 -20.97
CA VAL A 268 5.21 -3.03 -21.56
C VAL A 268 4.03 -2.24 -22.12
N ASN A 269 3.52 -1.23 -21.39
CA ASN A 269 2.46 -0.36 -21.91
C ASN A 269 2.89 0.36 -23.19
N ARG A 270 4.14 0.85 -23.26
CA ARG A 270 4.68 1.48 -24.46
C ARG A 270 4.73 0.50 -25.64
N GLN A 271 5.17 -0.74 -25.42
CA GLN A 271 5.23 -1.77 -26.46
C GLN A 271 3.83 -2.12 -27.00
N LEU A 272 2.82 -2.13 -26.11
CA LEU A 272 1.43 -2.40 -26.48
C LEU A 272 0.71 -1.19 -27.09
N GLY A 273 1.38 -0.05 -27.25
CA GLY A 273 0.81 1.18 -27.84
C GLY A 273 -0.22 1.86 -26.93
N VAL A 274 -0.13 1.68 -25.61
CA VAL A 274 -1.02 2.33 -24.64
C VAL A 274 -0.68 3.81 -24.53
N ALA A 275 -1.69 4.68 -24.35
CA ALA A 275 -1.46 6.12 -24.20
C ALA A 275 -0.67 6.45 -22.93
N HIS A 276 0.16 7.50 -22.97
CA HIS A 276 0.98 7.92 -21.84
C HIS A 276 0.14 8.24 -20.58
N CYS A 277 -1.02 8.86 -20.76
CA CYS A 277 -1.96 9.17 -19.66
C CYS A 277 -2.52 7.91 -18.95
N VAL A 278 -2.41 6.75 -19.56
CA VAL A 278 -2.74 5.43 -18.96
C VAL A 278 -1.48 4.73 -18.46
N ALA A 279 -0.40 4.79 -19.25
CA ALA A 279 0.87 4.12 -18.91
C ALA A 279 1.55 4.71 -17.67
N GLY A 280 1.48 6.02 -17.48
CA GLY A 280 1.99 6.69 -16.28
C GLY A 280 1.32 6.18 -15.00
N PRO A 281 -0.01 6.28 -14.87
CA PRO A 281 -0.72 5.67 -13.74
C PRO A 281 -0.47 4.17 -13.59
N SER A 282 -0.44 3.41 -14.69
CA SER A 282 -0.15 1.98 -14.66
C SER A 282 1.20 1.66 -14.03
N ALA A 283 2.25 2.42 -14.38
CA ALA A 283 3.57 2.28 -13.79
C ALA A 283 3.58 2.57 -12.28
N LEU A 284 2.90 3.64 -11.88
CA LEU A 284 2.84 4.06 -10.49
C LEU A 284 1.98 3.12 -9.62
N ILE A 285 0.85 2.66 -10.15
CA ILE A 285 -0.02 1.68 -9.47
C ILE A 285 0.71 0.33 -9.33
N GLY A 286 1.40 -0.11 -10.40
CA GLY A 286 2.15 -1.36 -10.38
C GLY A 286 3.34 -1.37 -9.42
N ALA A 287 3.86 -0.19 -9.06
CA ALA A 287 4.98 -0.04 -8.14
C ALA A 287 4.58 0.24 -6.70
N SER A 288 3.41 0.84 -6.46
CA SER A 288 2.95 1.27 -5.14
C SER A 288 2.33 0.13 -4.34
N ASN A 289 2.44 0.20 -3.02
CA ASN A 289 1.96 -0.81 -2.08
C ASN A 289 0.89 -0.26 -1.14
N PHE A 290 -0.01 -1.13 -0.69
CA PHE A 290 -0.99 -0.79 0.34
C PHE A 290 -0.40 -1.08 1.71
N PHE A 291 0.45 -0.19 2.18
CA PHE A 291 1.23 -0.39 3.40
C PHE A 291 0.37 -0.50 4.66
N GLU A 292 -0.79 0.15 4.71
CA GLU A 292 -1.68 0.11 5.88
C GLU A 292 -2.18 -1.31 6.14
N LEU A 293 -2.61 -2.00 5.09
CA LEU A 293 -3.00 -3.40 5.18
C LEU A 293 -1.80 -4.29 5.52
N ALA A 294 -0.66 -4.05 4.87
CA ALA A 294 0.55 -4.83 5.09
C ALA A 294 1.02 -4.74 6.54
N VAL A 295 1.08 -3.53 7.11
CA VAL A 295 1.47 -3.33 8.52
C VAL A 295 0.44 -3.95 9.46
N ALA A 296 -0.85 -3.73 9.23
CA ALA A 296 -1.91 -4.30 10.06
C ALA A 296 -1.84 -5.83 10.09
N THR A 297 -1.61 -6.44 8.92
CA THR A 297 -1.44 -7.89 8.81
C THR A 297 -0.13 -8.37 9.46
N ALA A 298 0.99 -7.64 9.26
CA ALA A 298 2.27 -7.97 9.90
C ALA A 298 2.18 -7.92 11.42
N VAL A 299 1.54 -6.88 11.96
CA VAL A 299 1.29 -6.74 13.41
C VAL A 299 0.40 -7.87 13.92
N GLY A 300 -0.68 -8.18 13.22
CA GLY A 300 -1.60 -9.26 13.63
C GLY A 300 -0.98 -10.66 13.56
N LEU A 301 -0.14 -10.93 12.56
CA LEU A 301 0.49 -12.23 12.37
C LEU A 301 1.71 -12.45 13.26
N PHE A 302 2.56 -11.44 13.38
CA PHE A 302 3.90 -11.55 13.94
C PHE A 302 4.13 -10.66 15.18
N GLY A 303 3.18 -9.79 15.49
CA GLY A 303 3.26 -8.83 16.60
C GLY A 303 3.88 -7.49 16.23
N VAL A 304 3.58 -6.48 17.08
CA VAL A 304 3.97 -5.07 16.85
C VAL A 304 5.48 -4.87 16.77
N HIS A 305 6.28 -5.63 17.54
CA HIS A 305 7.73 -5.49 17.60
C HIS A 305 8.47 -6.48 16.67
N SER A 306 7.75 -7.11 15.74
CA SER A 306 8.36 -8.07 14.81
C SER A 306 9.18 -7.38 13.71
N GLY A 307 10.15 -8.11 13.17
CA GLY A 307 10.88 -7.68 11.97
C GLY A 307 9.94 -7.51 10.76
N ALA A 308 8.85 -8.28 10.71
CA ALA A 308 7.84 -8.13 9.67
C ALA A 308 7.13 -6.77 9.74
N ALA A 309 6.72 -6.34 10.93
CA ALA A 309 6.15 -5.01 11.13
C ALA A 309 7.18 -3.91 10.79
N LEU A 310 8.44 -4.07 11.20
CA LEU A 310 9.50 -3.12 10.85
C LEU A 310 9.69 -3.03 9.33
N ALA A 311 9.76 -4.15 8.62
CA ALA A 311 9.97 -4.15 7.17
C ALA A 311 8.82 -3.47 6.40
N THR A 312 7.58 -3.65 6.85
CA THR A 312 6.43 -2.94 6.24
C THR A 312 6.49 -1.43 6.49
N VAL A 313 6.93 -0.99 7.68
CA VAL A 313 7.10 0.44 8.01
C VAL A 313 8.27 1.05 7.21
N VAL A 314 9.37 0.31 7.01
CA VAL A 314 10.46 0.75 6.11
C VAL A 314 9.93 0.93 4.68
N GLY A 315 9.00 0.09 4.23
CA GLY A 315 8.31 0.27 2.95
C GLY A 315 7.68 1.64 2.81
N VAL A 316 6.96 2.10 3.83
CA VAL A 316 6.34 3.45 3.84
C VAL A 316 7.39 4.56 3.77
N LEU A 317 8.47 4.42 4.54
CA LEU A 317 9.55 5.40 4.58
C LEU A 317 10.18 5.59 3.19
N ILE A 318 10.34 4.50 2.45
CA ILE A 318 10.98 4.49 1.12
C ILE A 318 9.98 4.87 0.02
N GLU A 319 8.74 4.41 0.10
CA GLU A 319 7.78 4.52 -0.99
C GLU A 319 7.52 5.98 -1.39
N VAL A 320 7.26 6.87 -0.45
CA VAL A 320 6.87 8.26 -0.77
C VAL A 320 7.96 9.00 -1.57
N PRO A 321 9.24 9.07 -1.13
CA PRO A 321 10.28 9.76 -1.90
C PRO A 321 10.59 9.07 -3.23
N VAL A 322 10.55 7.73 -3.27
CA VAL A 322 10.84 6.98 -4.49
C VAL A 322 9.72 7.15 -5.51
N MET A 323 8.46 7.09 -5.10
CA MET A 323 7.32 7.30 -6.01
C MET A 323 7.33 8.70 -6.62
N LEU A 324 7.75 9.73 -5.87
CA LEU A 324 7.95 11.08 -6.44
C LEU A 324 9.05 11.11 -7.50
N SER A 325 10.13 10.33 -7.33
CA SER A 325 11.15 10.19 -8.35
C SER A 325 10.63 9.47 -9.60
N VAL A 326 9.82 8.41 -9.42
CA VAL A 326 9.16 7.72 -10.54
C VAL A 326 8.20 8.65 -11.28
N VAL A 327 7.41 9.48 -10.59
CA VAL A 327 6.57 10.52 -11.20
C VAL A 327 7.41 11.46 -12.06
N ARG A 328 8.56 11.92 -11.56
CA ARG A 328 9.46 12.79 -12.34
C ARG A 328 10.00 12.10 -13.59
N ILE A 329 10.40 10.83 -13.47
CA ILE A 329 10.90 10.03 -14.60
C ILE A 329 9.81 9.86 -15.65
N VAL A 330 8.59 9.47 -15.24
CA VAL A 330 7.43 9.29 -16.12
C VAL A 330 7.11 10.59 -16.87
N ASN A 331 7.02 11.71 -16.16
CA ASN A 331 6.73 13.01 -16.77
C ASN A 331 7.85 13.49 -17.71
N ALA A 332 9.11 13.33 -17.33
CA ALA A 332 10.26 13.72 -18.14
C ALA A 332 10.41 12.85 -19.42
N SER A 333 9.97 11.60 -19.34
CA SER A 333 10.07 10.65 -20.46
C SER A 333 8.86 10.68 -21.41
N GLN A 334 7.85 11.53 -21.19
CA GLN A 334 6.65 11.59 -22.02
C GLN A 334 6.97 11.75 -23.51
N GLY A 335 7.84 12.69 -23.89
CA GLY A 335 8.21 12.92 -25.28
C GLY A 335 8.92 11.72 -25.92
N TRP A 336 9.73 10.98 -25.17
CA TRP A 336 10.34 9.73 -25.62
C TRP A 336 9.28 8.61 -25.75
N TYR A 337 8.36 8.55 -24.81
CA TYR A 337 7.29 7.55 -24.81
C TYR A 337 6.40 7.67 -26.06
N GLU A 338 6.04 8.89 -26.45
CA GLU A 338 5.09 9.19 -27.54
C GLU A 338 5.73 9.13 -28.93
N ARG A 339 7.06 9.26 -29.07
CA ARG A 339 7.76 9.22 -30.39
C ARG A 339 7.63 7.91 -31.16
N ARG A 340 7.05 6.86 -30.61
CA ARG A 340 6.81 5.56 -31.28
C ARG A 340 5.36 5.38 -31.74
N ARG A 341 4.56 6.40 -31.64
CA ARG A 341 3.21 6.46 -32.23
C ARG A 341 3.31 7.18 -33.57
#